data_7a29dc22904e4d6f0aa8da29fbf94b38
#
_entry.id   7a29dc22904e4d6f0aa8da29fbf94b38
#
_cell.length_a   1.000
_cell.length_b   1.000
_cell.length_c   1.000
_cell.angle_alpha   90.00
_cell.angle_beta   90.00
_cell.angle_gamma   90.00
#
_symmetry.space_group_name_H-M   'P 1'
#
loop_
_entity.id
_entity.type
_entity.pdbx_description
1 polymer ?
#
loop_
_entity_poly.entity_id
_entity_poly.type
_entity_poly.pdbx_seq_one_letter_code
_entity_poly.pdbx_strand_id
1 'polypeptide(L)'
;MIALLPLLILLAYPVDRADYDLWWQMALGKYYIANKTLIVNHAIFSWTPADSTWIYNTCLGSIIIYLFYNMMGGFGLWLFQWLIFGGIFLSFYLFLHLMSRRLDINSIAVIAAVGIACSISCNFYKPELFSALLFCWTLLIFFYIKIKNAKYFFYLYPLIFAFWVNLHGAFVVGLVFLALSFIGETLNRIFFPRKSLSAEDLIHYGIACILSGAAVLLNPYGADYLQSLFPTVMNAIGVKSYTGPDDKQILAYIRLWPYLKTLSIALFYVTVTAWLMTLMILLIGLLSIYEWVKEKSFDFTLLIVSIALYVKGMETGRTSYFLLLAFFFILFYLLFQRLKITSFNGSATIFSLVALSFFFMSVSYITVRYQADNSWFGQELDSFVPVKEAEFLKKHKLEGPIFNDYLIGGYLLWKLYPDYRVFIDPRYGPFQKEVYKDYLAFTMKSVTHEDIKRFRQKYPFRIAILHYNNMNLIFDFLKDSNEWRLLYFEKNAAILIHKSLFSCVQWNEININLSPLRFRKVKNPDILVNVFNIYVRLNPQAGRYIYDISKKNISDCYKGKAELLRTMDMQVRIIETALKQK
;
A
#
# COMPACT_ATOMS: atom_id res chain seq x y z
N MET A 1 -6.96 -18.29 25.50
CA MET A 1 -5.72 -18.61 24.78
C MET A 1 -5.88 -18.56 23.27
N ILE A 2 -6.83 -19.29 22.66
CA ILE A 2 -7.07 -19.25 21.20
C ILE A 2 -7.52 -17.88 20.70
N ALA A 3 -8.29 -17.09 21.47
CA ALA A 3 -8.68 -15.72 21.14
C ALA A 3 -7.49 -14.71 21.12
N LEU A 4 -6.41 -15.03 21.83
CA LEU A 4 -5.19 -14.24 21.82
C LEU A 4 -4.27 -14.59 20.62
N LEU A 5 -4.53 -15.68 19.94
CA LEU A 5 -3.69 -16.16 18.85
C LEU A 5 -3.63 -15.20 17.66
N PRO A 6 -4.76 -14.65 17.16
CA PRO A 6 -4.73 -13.60 16.13
C PRO A 6 -4.00 -12.35 16.60
N LEU A 7 -4.19 -12.00 17.88
CA LEU A 7 -3.50 -10.90 18.52
C LEU A 7 -1.99 -11.15 18.56
N LEU A 8 -1.56 -12.35 18.93
CA LEU A 8 -0.15 -12.73 18.95
C LEU A 8 0.47 -12.79 17.55
N ILE A 9 -0.28 -13.26 16.55
CA ILE A 9 0.17 -13.27 15.15
C ILE A 9 0.36 -11.83 14.65
N LEU A 10 -0.60 -10.95 14.90
CA LEU A 10 -0.48 -9.55 14.57
C LEU A 10 0.66 -8.88 15.34
N LEU A 11 0.87 -9.21 16.62
CA LEU A 11 2.00 -8.72 17.43
C LEU A 11 3.34 -9.18 16.90
N ALA A 12 3.40 -10.42 16.41
CA ALA A 12 4.61 -10.99 15.83
C ALA A 12 4.85 -10.53 14.39
N TYR A 13 3.89 -9.85 13.75
CA TYR A 13 3.98 -9.42 12.37
C TYR A 13 4.81 -8.12 12.28
N PRO A 14 6.09 -8.18 11.92
CA PRO A 14 6.86 -6.97 11.71
C PRO A 14 6.44 -6.31 10.42
N VAL A 15 6.16 -5.02 10.44
CA VAL A 15 6.12 -4.22 9.22
C VAL A 15 7.55 -3.79 8.95
N ASP A 16 8.23 -4.55 8.12
CA ASP A 16 9.66 -4.36 7.83
C ASP A 16 9.91 -3.29 6.76
N ARG A 17 8.90 -2.92 5.99
CA ARG A 17 9.05 -1.87 4.96
C ARG A 17 7.92 -0.88 5.04
N ALA A 18 8.27 0.40 5.02
CA ALA A 18 7.30 1.43 4.79
C ALA A 18 6.76 1.30 3.36
N ASP A 19 5.47 1.48 3.20
CA ASP A 19 4.90 1.72 1.88
C ASP A 19 5.45 3.02 1.32
N TYR A 20 5.67 3.09 0.01
CA TYR A 20 6.21 4.29 -0.65
C TYR A 20 5.36 5.54 -0.43
N ASP A 21 4.06 5.35 -0.18
CA ASP A 21 3.13 6.44 0.06
C ASP A 21 3.22 7.00 1.49
N LEU A 22 3.73 6.25 2.47
CA LEU A 22 3.82 6.69 3.86
C LEU A 22 4.53 8.03 3.99
N TRP A 23 5.65 8.17 3.32
CA TRP A 23 6.56 9.30 3.48
C TRP A 23 5.94 10.62 3.03
N TRP A 24 5.30 10.63 1.85
CA TRP A 24 4.64 11.84 1.38
C TRP A 24 3.37 12.16 2.18
N GLN A 25 2.67 11.15 2.70
CA GLN A 25 1.55 11.36 3.62
C GLN A 25 2.01 12.05 4.91
N MET A 26 3.13 11.61 5.49
CA MET A 26 3.70 12.27 6.67
C MET A 26 4.19 13.69 6.36
N ALA A 27 4.78 13.92 5.19
CA ALA A 27 5.20 15.25 4.77
C ALA A 27 4.01 16.21 4.65
N LEU A 28 2.89 15.75 4.08
CA LEU A 28 1.65 16.52 4.03
C LEU A 28 1.11 16.80 5.44
N GLY A 29 1.04 15.78 6.30
CA GLY A 29 0.59 15.95 7.68
C GLY A 29 1.41 17.00 8.44
N LYS A 30 2.75 16.94 8.29
CA LYS A 30 3.66 17.95 8.83
C LYS A 30 3.38 19.34 8.26
N TYR A 31 3.18 19.44 6.95
CA TYR A 31 2.89 20.70 6.28
C TYR A 31 1.59 21.34 6.78
N TYR A 32 0.52 20.57 6.89
CA TYR A 32 -0.78 21.04 7.39
C TYR A 32 -0.66 21.65 8.78
N ILE A 33 0.03 20.97 9.69
CA ILE A 33 0.20 21.44 11.07
C ILE A 33 1.09 22.67 11.12
N ALA A 34 2.23 22.66 10.41
CA ALA A 34 3.20 23.76 10.44
C ALA A 34 2.63 25.04 9.84
N ASN A 35 1.82 24.96 8.80
CA ASN A 35 1.25 26.10 8.11
C ASN A 35 -0.19 26.43 8.54
N LYS A 36 -0.77 25.68 9.50
CA LYS A 36 -2.14 25.86 10.01
C LYS A 36 -3.18 25.93 8.88
N THR A 37 -3.05 25.07 7.88
CA THR A 37 -3.93 24.96 6.72
C THR A 37 -4.31 23.52 6.46
N LEU A 38 -5.46 23.29 5.84
CA LEU A 38 -5.89 21.97 5.35
C LEU A 38 -5.90 21.93 3.81
N ILE A 39 -5.55 23.03 3.17
CA ILE A 39 -5.46 23.15 1.72
C ILE A 39 -4.00 23.35 1.33
N VAL A 40 -3.54 22.62 0.33
CA VAL A 40 -2.17 22.73 -0.18
C VAL A 40 -2.17 22.94 -1.69
N ASN A 41 -1.18 23.71 -2.15
CA ASN A 41 -0.85 23.74 -3.56
C ASN A 41 -0.19 22.40 -3.95
N HIS A 42 -0.68 21.78 -5.02
CA HIS A 42 -0.19 20.49 -5.52
C HIS A 42 1.31 20.50 -5.89
N ALA A 43 1.91 21.62 -6.19
CA ALA A 43 3.31 21.77 -6.58
C ALA A 43 4.29 21.99 -5.41
N ILE A 44 3.84 21.98 -4.13
CA ILE A 44 4.74 22.33 -3.02
C ILE A 44 6.00 21.46 -2.90
N PHE A 45 5.90 20.18 -3.19
CA PHE A 45 6.99 19.21 -2.99
C PHE A 45 7.81 18.91 -4.23
N SER A 46 7.35 19.31 -5.42
CA SER A 46 8.03 19.06 -6.68
C SER A 46 8.37 20.37 -7.41
N TRP A 47 9.41 20.31 -8.23
CA TRP A 47 9.79 21.42 -9.09
C TRP A 47 9.37 21.23 -10.56
N THR A 48 8.91 20.02 -10.91
CA THR A 48 8.39 19.72 -12.24
C THR A 48 6.97 20.25 -12.44
N PRO A 49 6.52 20.42 -13.70
CA PRO A 49 5.17 20.90 -13.98
C PRO A 49 4.11 20.04 -13.31
N ALA A 50 3.19 20.68 -12.60
CA ALA A 50 2.14 20.04 -11.84
C ALA A 50 0.80 20.09 -12.57
N ASP A 51 -0.09 19.13 -12.26
CA ASP A 51 -1.48 19.15 -12.67
C ASP A 51 -2.28 20.06 -11.72
N SER A 52 -2.87 21.12 -12.24
CA SER A 52 -3.64 22.10 -11.47
C SER A 52 -4.99 21.56 -10.97
N THR A 53 -5.45 20.42 -11.51
CA THR A 53 -6.74 19.82 -11.13
C THR A 53 -6.63 18.83 -9.98
N TRP A 54 -5.41 18.46 -9.57
CA TRP A 54 -5.20 17.50 -8.49
C TRP A 54 -5.50 18.10 -7.11
N ILE A 55 -6.27 17.39 -6.31
CA ILE A 55 -6.67 17.76 -4.96
C ILE A 55 -6.25 16.68 -3.95
N TYR A 56 -5.72 17.12 -2.81
CA TYR A 56 -5.33 16.24 -1.69
C TYR A 56 -6.49 16.05 -0.72
N ASN A 57 -7.20 14.95 -0.83
CA ASN A 57 -8.37 14.68 -0.01
C ASN A 57 -8.08 13.97 1.32
N THR A 58 -6.83 13.64 1.61
CA THR A 58 -6.45 12.84 2.79
C THR A 58 -5.88 13.68 3.93
N CYS A 59 -6.32 14.94 4.09
CA CYS A 59 -5.72 15.88 5.03
C CYS A 59 -5.72 15.34 6.47
N LEU A 60 -6.86 14.89 6.97
CA LEU A 60 -6.97 14.37 8.33
C LEU A 60 -6.19 13.05 8.49
N GLY A 61 -6.25 12.15 7.50
CA GLY A 61 -5.49 10.89 7.51
C GLY A 61 -3.99 11.13 7.56
N SER A 62 -3.49 12.07 6.76
CA SER A 62 -2.08 12.47 6.74
C SER A 62 -1.63 13.08 8.08
N ILE A 63 -2.46 13.95 8.67
CA ILE A 63 -2.19 14.55 9.98
C ILE A 63 -2.09 13.48 11.07
N ILE A 64 -3.04 12.54 11.13
CA ILE A 64 -3.06 11.49 12.15
C ILE A 64 -1.80 10.61 12.04
N ILE A 65 -1.47 10.14 10.84
CA ILE A 65 -0.27 9.31 10.62
C ILE A 65 0.99 10.07 11.03
N TYR A 66 1.10 11.35 10.63
CA TYR A 66 2.24 12.18 11.02
C TYR A 66 2.34 12.34 12.55
N LEU A 67 1.24 12.59 13.25
CA LEU A 67 1.24 12.74 14.71
C LEU A 67 1.71 11.47 15.42
N PHE A 68 1.22 10.29 15.02
CA PHE A 68 1.68 9.02 15.59
C PHE A 68 3.18 8.82 15.38
N TYR A 69 3.67 9.09 14.17
CA TYR A 69 5.11 9.00 13.89
C TYR A 69 5.92 10.06 14.65
N ASN A 70 5.45 11.31 14.71
CA ASN A 70 6.15 12.39 15.40
C ASN A 70 6.28 12.17 16.90
N MET A 71 5.27 11.54 17.52
CA MET A 71 5.26 11.27 18.96
C MET A 71 6.13 10.06 19.35
N MET A 72 6.13 8.99 18.54
CA MET A 72 6.68 7.69 18.93
C MET A 72 7.51 7.00 17.83
N GLY A 73 7.82 7.69 16.71
CA GLY A 73 8.56 7.11 15.60
C GLY A 73 7.84 5.89 14.98
N GLY A 74 8.62 4.87 14.60
CA GLY A 74 8.07 3.63 14.02
C GLY A 74 7.10 2.89 14.95
N PHE A 75 7.32 2.95 16.28
CA PHE A 75 6.41 2.37 17.25
C PHE A 75 5.03 3.06 17.22
N GLY A 76 4.98 4.37 17.00
CA GLY A 76 3.72 5.10 16.84
C GLY A 76 2.90 4.63 15.64
N LEU A 77 3.55 4.35 14.51
CA LEU A 77 2.89 3.79 13.33
C LEU A 77 2.35 2.37 13.58
N TRP A 78 3.13 1.56 14.29
CA TRP A 78 2.72 0.23 14.71
C TRP A 78 1.50 0.30 15.65
N LEU A 79 1.51 1.20 16.64
CA LEU A 79 0.38 1.43 17.54
C LEU A 79 -0.86 1.92 16.78
N PHE A 80 -0.69 2.83 15.82
CA PHE A 80 -1.76 3.29 14.94
C PHE A 80 -2.42 2.12 14.21
N GLN A 81 -1.64 1.25 13.58
CA GLN A 81 -2.15 0.06 12.89
C GLN A 81 -2.93 -0.86 13.84
N TRP A 82 -2.43 -1.03 15.06
CA TRP A 82 -3.08 -1.83 16.10
C TRP A 82 -4.42 -1.27 16.53
N LEU A 83 -4.52 0.04 16.69
CA LEU A 83 -5.79 0.70 17.02
C LEU A 83 -6.82 0.50 15.91
N ILE A 84 -6.40 0.58 14.66
CA ILE A 84 -7.27 0.31 13.51
C ILE A 84 -7.75 -1.15 13.52
N PHE A 85 -6.85 -2.11 13.69
CA PHE A 85 -7.22 -3.53 13.75
C PHE A 85 -8.09 -3.84 14.95
N GLY A 86 -7.79 -3.26 16.12
CA GLY A 86 -8.65 -3.35 17.29
C GLY A 86 -10.07 -2.88 17.02
N GLY A 87 -10.23 -1.77 16.29
CA GLY A 87 -11.53 -1.25 15.87
C GLY A 87 -12.26 -2.16 14.87
N ILE A 88 -11.53 -2.79 13.94
CA ILE A 88 -12.09 -3.77 13.02
C ILE A 88 -12.54 -5.03 13.80
N PHE A 89 -11.70 -5.57 14.69
CA PHE A 89 -12.07 -6.71 15.54
C PHE A 89 -13.26 -6.41 16.43
N LEU A 90 -13.31 -5.22 17.02
CA LEU A 90 -14.45 -4.78 17.83
C LEU A 90 -15.74 -4.78 17.00
N SER A 91 -15.70 -4.33 15.74
CA SER A 91 -16.87 -4.34 14.85
C SER A 91 -17.38 -5.77 14.62
N PHE A 92 -16.49 -6.74 14.37
CA PHE A 92 -16.86 -8.16 14.23
C PHE A 92 -17.35 -8.78 15.53
N TYR A 93 -16.73 -8.46 16.66
CA TYR A 93 -17.17 -8.91 17.96
C TYR A 93 -18.60 -8.45 18.26
N LEU A 94 -18.87 -7.15 18.07
CA LEU A 94 -20.20 -6.56 18.27
C LEU A 94 -21.22 -7.17 17.30
N PHE A 95 -20.81 -7.44 16.06
CA PHE A 95 -21.66 -8.10 15.09
C PHE A 95 -22.05 -9.54 15.48
N LEU A 96 -21.11 -10.34 15.94
CA LEU A 96 -21.38 -11.69 16.46
C LEU A 96 -22.27 -11.64 17.72
N HIS A 97 -22.01 -10.69 18.63
CA HIS A 97 -22.84 -10.48 19.81
C HIS A 97 -24.27 -10.08 19.45
N LEU A 98 -24.45 -9.23 18.45
CA LEU A 98 -25.75 -8.83 17.92
C LEU A 98 -26.58 -10.04 17.45
N MET A 99 -25.92 -11.07 16.92
CA MET A 99 -26.57 -12.32 16.50
C MET A 99 -26.77 -13.32 17.65
N SER A 100 -26.67 -12.86 18.91
CA SER A 100 -26.83 -13.66 20.13
C SER A 100 -25.89 -14.88 20.19
N ARG A 101 -24.71 -14.77 19.58
CA ARG A 101 -23.69 -15.81 19.66
C ARG A 101 -22.79 -15.59 20.86
N ARG A 102 -22.61 -16.63 21.66
CA ARG A 102 -21.59 -16.67 22.71
C ARG A 102 -20.21 -16.75 22.07
N LEU A 103 -19.19 -16.28 22.76
CA LEU A 103 -17.80 -16.49 22.35
C LEU A 103 -17.43 -17.96 22.51
N ASP A 104 -17.93 -18.76 21.61
CA ASP A 104 -17.53 -20.16 21.45
C ASP A 104 -16.29 -20.28 20.55
N ILE A 105 -15.79 -21.49 20.39
CA ILE A 105 -14.59 -21.77 19.58
C ILE A 105 -14.77 -21.35 18.12
N ASN A 106 -16.00 -21.38 17.60
CA ASN A 106 -16.31 -20.98 16.23
C ASN A 106 -16.23 -19.47 16.07
N SER A 107 -16.78 -18.70 17.03
CA SER A 107 -16.66 -17.24 17.05
C SER A 107 -15.20 -16.80 17.13
N ILE A 108 -14.39 -17.50 17.93
CA ILE A 108 -12.95 -17.25 18.03
C ILE A 108 -12.24 -17.59 16.71
N ALA A 109 -12.57 -18.70 16.06
CA ALA A 109 -12.02 -19.06 14.75
C ALA A 109 -12.35 -18.03 13.67
N VAL A 110 -13.57 -17.48 13.70
CA VAL A 110 -14.00 -16.39 12.82
C VAL A 110 -13.16 -15.13 13.03
N ILE A 111 -13.04 -14.68 14.28
CA ILE A 111 -12.25 -13.50 14.61
C ILE A 111 -10.79 -13.73 14.19
N ALA A 112 -10.26 -14.96 14.38
CA ALA A 112 -8.94 -15.34 13.92
C ALA A 112 -8.81 -15.24 12.39
N ALA A 113 -9.77 -15.79 11.63
CA ALA A 113 -9.77 -15.73 10.17
C ALA A 113 -9.83 -14.28 9.65
N VAL A 114 -10.67 -13.44 10.26
CA VAL A 114 -10.73 -12.01 9.96
C VAL A 114 -9.39 -11.33 10.26
N GLY A 115 -8.78 -11.64 11.40
CA GLY A 115 -7.47 -11.11 11.77
C GLY A 115 -6.39 -11.46 10.78
N ILE A 116 -6.37 -12.70 10.33
CA ILE A 116 -5.43 -13.19 9.32
C ILE A 116 -5.69 -12.49 7.96
N ALA A 117 -6.95 -12.39 7.54
CA ALA A 117 -7.31 -11.67 6.31
C ALA A 117 -6.88 -10.20 6.37
N CYS A 118 -7.08 -9.53 7.51
CA CYS A 118 -6.60 -8.17 7.74
C CYS A 118 -5.07 -8.09 7.70
N SER A 119 -4.34 -9.00 8.33
CA SER A 119 -2.88 -9.00 8.35
C SER A 119 -2.27 -9.17 6.96
N ILE A 120 -2.89 -9.99 6.12
CA ILE A 120 -2.44 -10.20 4.74
C ILE A 120 -2.77 -8.99 3.85
N SER A 121 -3.96 -8.43 4.02
CA SER A 121 -4.51 -7.44 3.10
C SER A 121 -4.21 -5.99 3.49
N CYS A 122 -3.94 -5.72 4.76
CA CYS A 122 -3.78 -4.37 5.33
C CYS A 122 -2.38 -4.15 5.93
N ASN A 123 -1.36 -4.87 5.44
CA ASN A 123 0.00 -4.76 5.95
C ASN A 123 0.74 -3.57 5.36
N PHE A 124 0.28 -2.37 5.69
CA PHE A 124 0.92 -1.13 5.27
C PHE A 124 0.49 0.03 6.18
N TYR A 125 1.31 1.06 6.27
CA TYR A 125 1.01 2.28 7.00
C TYR A 125 0.47 3.35 6.05
N LYS A 126 -0.83 3.30 5.76
CA LYS A 126 -1.51 4.22 4.84
C LYS A 126 -2.86 4.68 5.38
N PRO A 127 -3.37 5.82 4.89
CA PRO A 127 -4.75 6.24 5.17
C PRO A 127 -5.83 5.24 4.76
N GLU A 128 -5.52 4.30 3.87
CA GLU A 128 -6.41 3.19 3.48
C GLU A 128 -6.91 2.37 4.66
N LEU A 129 -6.11 2.26 5.73
CA LEU A 129 -6.50 1.56 6.96
C LEU A 129 -7.76 2.17 7.60
N PHE A 130 -7.92 3.48 7.55
CA PHE A 130 -9.16 4.14 8.00
C PHE A 130 -10.37 3.68 7.22
N SER A 131 -10.20 3.46 5.92
CA SER A 131 -11.29 2.99 5.07
C SER A 131 -11.73 1.57 5.42
N ALA A 132 -10.79 0.67 5.71
CA ALA A 132 -11.11 -0.68 6.19
C ALA A 132 -11.93 -0.62 7.49
N LEU A 133 -11.49 0.20 8.45
CA LEU A 133 -12.18 0.40 9.72
C LEU A 133 -13.60 0.95 9.50
N LEU A 134 -13.72 2.09 8.81
CA LEU A 134 -14.99 2.78 8.64
C LEU A 134 -15.99 1.96 7.80
N PHE A 135 -15.49 1.17 6.85
CA PHE A 135 -16.34 0.26 6.09
C PHE A 135 -16.90 -0.86 6.96
N CYS A 136 -16.10 -1.47 7.85
CA CYS A 136 -16.59 -2.45 8.81
C CYS A 136 -17.66 -1.87 9.73
N TRP A 137 -17.48 -0.64 10.22
CA TRP A 137 -18.49 0.04 11.05
C TRP A 137 -19.75 0.39 10.25
N THR A 138 -19.62 0.78 8.97
CA THR A 138 -20.76 1.00 8.07
C THR A 138 -21.59 -0.28 7.90
N LEU A 139 -20.92 -1.42 7.70
CA LEU A 139 -21.55 -2.74 7.62
C LEU A 139 -22.21 -3.14 8.95
N LEU A 140 -21.54 -2.96 10.07
CA LEU A 140 -22.09 -3.25 11.38
C LEU A 140 -23.37 -2.48 11.65
N ILE A 141 -23.40 -1.18 11.36
CA ILE A 141 -24.59 -0.32 11.52
C ILE A 141 -25.72 -0.83 10.62
N PHE A 142 -25.43 -1.15 9.35
CA PHE A 142 -26.43 -1.70 8.44
C PHE A 142 -27.10 -2.96 8.99
N PHE A 143 -26.33 -3.94 9.41
CA PHE A 143 -26.86 -5.18 9.96
C PHE A 143 -27.52 -4.98 11.31
N TYR A 144 -27.01 -4.04 12.14
CA TYR A 144 -27.65 -3.69 13.40
C TYR A 144 -29.09 -3.17 13.16
N ILE A 145 -29.24 -2.25 12.22
CA ILE A 145 -30.56 -1.69 11.87
C ILE A 145 -31.48 -2.80 11.34
N LYS A 146 -30.96 -3.65 10.46
CA LYS A 146 -31.72 -4.75 9.85
C LYS A 146 -32.18 -5.81 10.86
N ILE A 147 -31.41 -6.03 11.94
CA ILE A 147 -31.74 -7.02 12.99
C ILE A 147 -32.64 -6.41 14.08
N LYS A 148 -32.41 -5.15 14.46
CA LYS A 148 -33.05 -4.50 15.60
C LYS A 148 -34.16 -3.52 15.23
N ASN A 149 -34.38 -3.26 13.94
CA ASN A 149 -35.30 -2.23 13.42
C ASN A 149 -35.01 -0.83 14.01
N ALA A 150 -33.73 -0.49 14.16
CA ALA A 150 -33.26 0.71 14.84
C ALA A 150 -32.97 1.84 13.83
N LYS A 151 -34.02 2.31 13.12
CA LYS A 151 -33.92 3.25 11.96
C LYS A 151 -33.11 4.52 12.20
N TYR A 152 -33.11 5.06 13.41
CA TYR A 152 -32.36 6.29 13.70
C TYR A 152 -30.84 6.12 13.63
N PHE A 153 -30.32 4.90 13.68
CA PHE A 153 -28.90 4.61 13.47
C PHE A 153 -28.42 4.88 12.02
N PHE A 154 -29.33 4.98 11.05
CA PHE A 154 -28.98 5.43 9.70
C PHE A 154 -28.31 6.81 9.70
N TYR A 155 -28.68 7.70 10.62
CA TYR A 155 -28.10 9.04 10.71
C TYR A 155 -26.65 9.07 11.25
N LEU A 156 -26.09 7.93 11.62
CA LEU A 156 -24.64 7.82 11.85
C LEU A 156 -23.85 7.83 10.54
N TYR A 157 -24.44 7.45 9.42
CA TYR A 157 -23.75 7.43 8.14
C TYR A 157 -23.23 8.81 7.72
N PRO A 158 -24.03 9.88 7.67
CA PRO A 158 -23.50 11.21 7.35
C PRO A 158 -22.32 11.62 8.20
N LEU A 159 -22.30 11.29 9.50
CA LEU A 159 -21.17 11.56 10.39
C LEU A 159 -19.94 10.75 9.98
N ILE A 160 -20.09 9.45 9.73
CA ILE A 160 -19.01 8.59 9.26
C ILE A 160 -18.42 9.14 7.97
N PHE A 161 -19.26 9.52 7.00
CA PHE A 161 -18.79 10.01 5.71
C PHE A 161 -18.16 11.39 5.78
N ALA A 162 -18.59 12.27 6.70
CA ALA A 162 -17.95 13.55 6.97
C ALA A 162 -16.49 13.40 7.45
N PHE A 163 -16.22 12.36 8.23
CA PHE A 163 -14.84 12.03 8.62
C PHE A 163 -14.11 11.28 7.51
N TRP A 164 -14.75 10.30 6.89
CA TRP A 164 -14.12 9.40 5.93
C TRP A 164 -13.60 10.13 4.69
N VAL A 165 -14.34 11.11 4.18
CA VAL A 165 -13.93 11.94 3.03
C VAL A 165 -12.59 12.66 3.26
N ASN A 166 -12.28 12.99 4.52
CA ASN A 166 -11.04 13.67 4.91
C ASN A 166 -9.91 12.71 5.33
N LEU A 167 -10.22 11.42 5.49
CA LEU A 167 -9.28 10.40 5.89
C LEU A 167 -8.68 9.66 4.70
N HIS A 168 -9.53 9.22 3.73
CA HIS A 168 -9.07 8.46 2.56
C HIS A 168 -10.13 8.42 1.44
N GLY A 169 -9.67 8.44 0.19
CA GLY A 169 -10.53 8.50 -1.00
C GLY A 169 -11.46 7.29 -1.23
N ALA A 170 -11.24 6.15 -0.55
CA ALA A 170 -12.09 4.97 -0.72
C ALA A 170 -13.47 5.07 -0.01
N PHE A 171 -13.84 6.24 0.57
CA PHE A 171 -15.21 6.50 1.01
C PHE A 171 -16.24 6.27 -0.10
N VAL A 172 -15.84 6.41 -1.36
CA VAL A 172 -16.67 6.10 -2.55
C VAL A 172 -17.19 4.66 -2.49
N VAL A 173 -16.40 3.69 -2.03
CA VAL A 173 -16.84 2.30 -1.87
C VAL A 173 -17.98 2.21 -0.85
N GLY A 174 -17.89 2.96 0.23
CA GLY A 174 -18.95 3.06 1.23
C GLY A 174 -20.24 3.69 0.66
N LEU A 175 -20.15 4.77 -0.13
CA LEU A 175 -21.32 5.38 -0.77
C LEU A 175 -21.98 4.41 -1.77
N VAL A 176 -21.16 3.69 -2.55
CA VAL A 176 -21.68 2.65 -3.47
C VAL A 176 -22.38 1.54 -2.69
N PHE A 177 -21.80 1.11 -1.55
CA PHE A 177 -22.45 0.14 -0.67
C PHE A 177 -23.80 0.67 -0.17
N LEU A 178 -23.91 1.91 0.30
CA LEU A 178 -25.17 2.49 0.74
C LEU A 178 -26.21 2.52 -0.39
N ALA A 179 -25.82 2.95 -1.58
CA ALA A 179 -26.71 3.01 -2.73
C ALA A 179 -27.22 1.61 -3.14
N LEU A 180 -26.31 0.64 -3.28
CA LEU A 180 -26.66 -0.73 -3.67
C LEU A 180 -27.51 -1.44 -2.60
N SER A 181 -27.22 -1.23 -1.34
CA SER A 181 -28.00 -1.81 -0.26
C SER A 181 -29.38 -1.14 -0.13
N PHE A 182 -29.51 0.17 -0.40
CA PHE A 182 -30.80 0.83 -0.49
C PHE A 182 -31.67 0.26 -1.62
N ILE A 183 -31.08 0.05 -2.81
CA ILE A 183 -31.78 -0.61 -3.94
C ILE A 183 -32.17 -2.04 -3.53
N GLY A 184 -31.26 -2.81 -2.94
CA GLY A 184 -31.55 -4.17 -2.51
C GLY A 184 -32.66 -4.26 -1.47
N GLU A 185 -32.66 -3.37 -0.45
CA GLU A 185 -33.74 -3.32 0.55
C GLU A 185 -35.08 -2.87 -0.04
N THR A 186 -35.07 -1.97 -1.03
CA THR A 186 -36.26 -1.59 -1.78
C THR A 186 -36.84 -2.81 -2.53
N LEU A 187 -35.99 -3.58 -3.20
CA LEU A 187 -36.44 -4.82 -3.88
C LEU A 187 -36.91 -5.86 -2.85
N ASN A 188 -36.23 -6.01 -1.72
CA ASN A 188 -36.69 -6.87 -0.62
C ASN A 188 -38.10 -6.45 -0.16
N ARG A 189 -38.36 -5.15 -0.05
CA ARG A 189 -39.69 -4.62 0.35
C ARG A 189 -40.78 -4.92 -0.67
N ILE A 190 -40.45 -4.85 -1.94
CA ILE A 190 -41.41 -5.13 -3.03
C ILE A 190 -41.75 -6.63 -3.09
N PHE A 191 -40.74 -7.50 -3.07
CA PHE A 191 -40.90 -8.94 -3.29
C PHE A 191 -41.10 -9.75 -2.00
N PHE A 192 -40.55 -9.30 -0.88
CA PHE A 192 -40.54 -10.02 0.40
C PHE A 192 -40.84 -9.11 1.60
N PRO A 193 -42.01 -8.42 1.63
CA PRO A 193 -42.31 -7.35 2.59
C PRO A 193 -42.24 -7.77 4.06
N ARG A 194 -42.46 -9.06 4.36
CA ARG A 194 -42.38 -9.59 5.74
C ARG A 194 -40.95 -9.80 6.24
N LYS A 195 -39.96 -9.79 5.37
CA LYS A 195 -38.55 -10.05 5.66
C LYS A 195 -37.62 -8.87 5.30
N SER A 196 -38.20 -7.70 5.04
CA SER A 196 -37.51 -6.48 4.62
C SER A 196 -37.67 -5.37 5.65
N LEU A 197 -36.92 -4.30 5.49
CA LEU A 197 -37.13 -3.03 6.19
C LEU A 197 -38.54 -2.50 5.92
N SER A 198 -39.11 -1.78 6.88
CA SER A 198 -40.40 -1.11 6.71
C SER A 198 -40.29 0.03 5.67
N ALA A 199 -41.44 0.52 5.16
CA ALA A 199 -41.42 1.68 4.26
C ALA A 199 -40.86 2.93 4.98
N GLU A 200 -41.15 3.08 6.25
CA GLU A 200 -40.62 4.17 7.08
C GLU A 200 -39.08 4.06 7.24
N ASP A 201 -38.55 2.85 7.50
CA ASP A 201 -37.11 2.63 7.58
C ASP A 201 -36.42 2.96 6.25
N LEU A 202 -37.02 2.62 5.11
CA LEU A 202 -36.49 2.96 3.80
C LEU A 202 -36.45 4.46 3.54
N ILE A 203 -37.44 5.22 4.01
CA ILE A 203 -37.42 6.68 3.92
C ILE A 203 -36.25 7.24 4.72
N HIS A 204 -36.09 6.82 5.98
CA HIS A 204 -34.95 7.24 6.79
C HIS A 204 -33.61 6.83 6.17
N TYR A 205 -33.55 5.63 5.58
CA TYR A 205 -32.35 5.17 4.87
C TYR A 205 -32.04 6.03 3.66
N GLY A 206 -33.03 6.33 2.81
CA GLY A 206 -32.87 7.20 1.65
C GLY A 206 -32.38 8.61 2.04
N ILE A 207 -32.96 9.20 3.09
CA ILE A 207 -32.52 10.49 3.64
C ILE A 207 -31.06 10.39 4.09
N ALA A 208 -30.69 9.34 4.81
CA ALA A 208 -29.32 9.15 5.28
C ALA A 208 -28.32 8.96 4.12
N CYS A 209 -28.71 8.27 3.04
CA CYS A 209 -27.91 8.15 1.82
C CYS A 209 -27.63 9.53 1.19
N ILE A 210 -28.68 10.35 1.04
CA ILE A 210 -28.56 11.71 0.48
C ILE A 210 -27.65 12.57 1.36
N LEU A 211 -27.86 12.57 2.67
CA LEU A 211 -27.03 13.32 3.62
C LEU A 211 -25.59 12.83 3.63
N SER A 212 -25.35 11.52 3.46
CA SER A 212 -23.99 10.95 3.36
C SER A 212 -23.29 11.39 2.08
N GLY A 213 -24.03 11.49 0.96
CA GLY A 213 -23.51 12.08 -0.27
C GLY A 213 -23.18 13.58 -0.11
N ALA A 214 -24.06 14.33 0.57
CA ALA A 214 -23.82 15.74 0.87
C ALA A 214 -22.65 15.96 1.82
N ALA A 215 -22.37 15.03 2.73
CA ALA A 215 -21.25 15.10 3.67
C ALA A 215 -19.87 15.11 2.97
N VAL A 216 -19.78 14.71 1.69
CA VAL A 216 -18.57 14.83 0.88
C VAL A 216 -18.14 16.29 0.72
N LEU A 217 -19.09 17.24 0.75
CA LEU A 217 -18.81 18.68 0.70
C LEU A 217 -18.09 19.21 1.97
N LEU A 218 -18.03 18.42 3.03
CA LEU A 218 -17.30 18.78 4.27
C LEU A 218 -15.77 18.54 4.15
N ASN A 219 -15.27 18.22 2.95
CA ASN A 219 -13.86 18.28 2.63
C ASN A 219 -13.40 19.76 2.55
N PRO A 220 -12.17 20.13 2.96
CA PRO A 220 -11.67 21.51 2.91
C PRO A 220 -11.78 22.20 1.55
N TYR A 221 -11.78 21.41 0.46
CA TYR A 221 -11.93 21.94 -0.91
C TYR A 221 -13.39 22.12 -1.34
N GLY A 222 -14.37 21.69 -0.52
CA GLY A 222 -15.78 21.88 -0.80
C GLY A 222 -16.23 21.34 -2.17
N ALA A 223 -16.86 22.20 -2.97
CA ALA A 223 -17.38 21.85 -4.29
C ALA A 223 -16.28 21.49 -5.32
N ASP A 224 -15.10 22.08 -5.20
CA ASP A 224 -13.97 21.80 -6.12
C ASP A 224 -13.52 20.33 -6.00
N TYR A 225 -13.71 19.74 -4.83
CA TYR A 225 -13.43 18.31 -4.64
C TYR A 225 -14.35 17.42 -5.46
N LEU A 226 -15.63 17.79 -5.66
CA LEU A 226 -16.55 17.04 -6.49
C LEU A 226 -16.10 16.98 -7.96
N GLN A 227 -15.54 18.08 -8.47
CA GLN A 227 -15.02 18.12 -9.85
C GLN A 227 -13.83 17.14 -10.02
N SER A 228 -12.95 17.08 -9.04
CA SER A 228 -11.81 16.15 -9.05
C SER A 228 -12.23 14.70 -8.80
N LEU A 229 -13.32 14.49 -8.06
CA LEU A 229 -13.86 13.17 -7.73
C LEU A 229 -14.58 12.53 -8.92
N PHE A 230 -15.26 13.33 -9.75
CA PHE A 230 -16.08 12.83 -10.85
C PHE A 230 -15.31 11.90 -11.82
N PRO A 231 -14.12 12.25 -12.34
CA PRO A 231 -13.31 11.33 -13.15
C PRO A 231 -12.96 10.04 -12.40
N THR A 232 -12.65 10.13 -11.10
CA THR A 232 -12.30 8.98 -10.25
C THR A 232 -13.47 8.03 -10.09
N VAL A 233 -14.68 8.56 -9.87
CA VAL A 233 -15.90 7.76 -9.79
C VAL A 233 -16.23 7.11 -11.13
N MET A 234 -16.16 7.85 -12.25
CA MET A 234 -16.42 7.33 -13.59
C MET A 234 -15.45 6.20 -13.96
N ASN A 235 -14.19 6.30 -13.56
CA ASN A 235 -13.25 5.21 -13.70
C ASN A 235 -13.59 4.02 -12.78
N ALA A 236 -14.03 4.29 -11.57
CA ALA A 236 -14.40 3.23 -10.62
C ALA A 236 -15.58 2.39 -11.11
N ILE A 237 -16.51 2.98 -11.85
CA ILE A 237 -17.68 2.29 -12.45
C ILE A 237 -17.43 1.79 -13.88
N GLY A 238 -16.20 1.94 -14.41
CA GLY A 238 -15.81 1.40 -15.72
C GLY A 238 -16.28 2.20 -16.93
N VAL A 239 -16.82 3.41 -16.75
CA VAL A 239 -17.36 4.25 -17.85
C VAL A 239 -16.26 4.93 -18.66
N LYS A 240 -15.08 5.18 -18.07
CA LYS A 240 -13.88 5.66 -18.77
C LYS A 240 -12.65 4.95 -18.24
N SER A 241 -11.78 4.47 -19.14
CA SER A 241 -10.45 4.07 -18.72
C SER A 241 -9.66 5.32 -18.35
N TYR A 242 -9.19 5.39 -17.10
CA TYR A 242 -8.18 6.34 -16.73
C TYR A 242 -6.95 6.05 -17.58
N THR A 243 -6.57 6.96 -18.44
CA THR A 243 -5.30 6.90 -19.17
C THR A 243 -4.18 7.38 -18.27
N GLY A 244 -4.02 6.71 -17.12
CA GLY A 244 -2.79 6.74 -16.36
C GLY A 244 -1.66 6.05 -17.13
N PRO A 245 -0.43 6.02 -16.61
CA PRO A 245 0.62 5.18 -17.15
C PRO A 245 0.07 3.76 -17.20
N ASP A 246 0.56 2.96 -18.13
CA ASP A 246 0.10 1.56 -18.27
C ASP A 246 0.04 0.92 -16.88
N ASP A 247 -1.17 0.95 -16.27
CA ASP A 247 -1.45 0.52 -14.89
C ASP A 247 -1.08 -0.96 -14.65
N LYS A 248 -0.75 -1.67 -15.72
CA LYS A 248 -0.29 -3.06 -15.73
C LYS A 248 1.01 -3.28 -14.96
N GLN A 249 1.79 -2.23 -14.68
CA GLN A 249 3.07 -2.33 -13.98
C GLN A 249 2.97 -2.05 -12.47
N ILE A 250 1.86 -1.49 -11.99
CA ILE A 250 1.67 -1.20 -10.57
C ILE A 250 0.88 -2.35 -9.94
N LEU A 251 1.55 -3.12 -9.06
CA LEU A 251 0.96 -4.27 -8.33
C LEU A 251 -0.41 -3.95 -7.68
N ALA A 252 -0.63 -2.70 -7.28
CA ALA A 252 -1.89 -2.25 -6.66
C ALA A 252 -3.10 -2.32 -7.60
N TYR A 253 -2.91 -2.24 -8.92
CA TYR A 253 -3.97 -2.25 -9.93
C TYR A 253 -4.05 -3.56 -10.71
N ILE A 254 -3.40 -4.62 -10.24
CA ILE A 254 -3.46 -5.93 -10.87
C ILE A 254 -4.91 -6.43 -10.88
N ARG A 255 -5.38 -6.84 -12.06
CA ARG A 255 -6.62 -7.60 -12.18
C ARG A 255 -6.43 -9.00 -11.64
N LEU A 256 -7.35 -9.48 -10.82
CA LEU A 256 -7.26 -10.79 -10.19
C LEU A 256 -7.76 -11.94 -11.09
N TRP A 257 -8.56 -11.65 -12.12
CA TRP A 257 -9.12 -12.66 -13.04
C TRP A 257 -8.10 -13.64 -13.63
N PRO A 258 -6.91 -13.21 -14.12
CA PRO A 258 -5.94 -14.13 -14.67
C PRO A 258 -5.43 -15.17 -13.67
N TYR A 259 -5.41 -14.83 -12.38
CA TYR A 259 -4.90 -15.69 -11.32
C TYR A 259 -5.84 -16.82 -10.89
N LEU A 260 -7.06 -16.83 -11.40
CA LEU A 260 -7.93 -18.00 -11.31
C LEU A 260 -7.49 -19.15 -12.23
N LYS A 261 -6.72 -18.84 -13.29
CA LYS A 261 -6.25 -19.81 -14.28
C LYS A 261 -4.80 -20.24 -14.08
N THR A 262 -4.00 -19.41 -13.42
CA THR A 262 -2.55 -19.63 -13.25
C THR A 262 -2.16 -19.54 -11.79
N LEU A 263 -1.54 -20.61 -11.27
CA LEU A 263 -0.92 -20.58 -9.95
C LEU A 263 0.46 -19.93 -10.06
N SER A 264 0.59 -18.70 -9.62
CA SER A 264 1.88 -18.00 -9.58
C SER A 264 2.49 -18.07 -8.19
N ILE A 265 3.64 -18.75 -8.07
CA ILE A 265 4.38 -18.80 -6.79
C ILE A 265 4.90 -17.40 -6.41
N ALA A 266 5.35 -16.62 -7.40
CA ALA A 266 5.84 -15.26 -7.18
C ALA A 266 4.74 -14.29 -6.70
N LEU A 267 3.47 -14.54 -7.10
CA LEU A 267 2.32 -13.74 -6.72
C LEU A 267 1.29 -14.59 -5.94
N PHE A 268 1.79 -15.47 -5.08
CA PHE A 268 0.97 -16.42 -4.31
C PHE A 268 -0.20 -15.75 -3.59
N TYR A 269 0.02 -14.60 -2.94
CA TYR A 269 -1.03 -13.86 -2.24
C TYR A 269 -2.14 -13.37 -3.15
N VAL A 270 -1.80 -12.88 -4.34
CA VAL A 270 -2.77 -12.42 -5.34
C VAL A 270 -3.64 -13.59 -5.78
N THR A 271 -3.02 -14.75 -6.05
CA THR A 271 -3.71 -15.98 -6.43
C THR A 271 -4.66 -16.46 -5.33
N VAL A 272 -4.18 -16.54 -4.07
CA VAL A 272 -4.99 -16.94 -2.92
C VAL A 272 -6.16 -15.98 -2.70
N THR A 273 -5.94 -14.68 -2.81
CA THR A 273 -7.00 -13.69 -2.66
C THR A 273 -8.08 -13.86 -3.74
N ALA A 274 -7.70 -14.07 -5.01
CA ALA A 274 -8.64 -14.30 -6.11
C ALA A 274 -9.50 -15.55 -5.87
N TRP A 275 -8.90 -16.67 -5.48
CA TRP A 275 -9.61 -17.91 -5.18
C TRP A 275 -10.50 -17.79 -3.94
N LEU A 276 -10.02 -17.15 -2.88
CA LEU A 276 -10.80 -16.94 -1.66
C LEU A 276 -12.06 -16.09 -1.95
N MET A 277 -11.94 -15.00 -2.69
CA MET A 277 -13.07 -14.17 -3.08
C MET A 277 -14.07 -14.96 -3.94
N THR A 278 -13.57 -15.76 -4.89
CA THR A 278 -14.42 -16.60 -5.74
C THR A 278 -15.15 -17.66 -4.91
N LEU A 279 -14.46 -18.31 -3.97
CA LEU A 279 -15.08 -19.27 -3.06
C LEU A 279 -16.18 -18.61 -2.20
N MET A 280 -15.92 -17.42 -1.67
CA MET A 280 -16.88 -16.68 -0.84
C MET A 280 -18.15 -16.30 -1.62
N ILE A 281 -18.02 -15.79 -2.84
CA ILE A 281 -19.21 -15.43 -3.64
C ILE A 281 -20.02 -16.68 -4.05
N LEU A 282 -19.34 -17.78 -4.38
CA LEU A 282 -20.02 -19.06 -4.68
C LEU A 282 -20.77 -19.58 -3.45
N LEU A 283 -20.16 -19.53 -2.26
CA LEU A 283 -20.78 -19.95 -1.02
C LEU A 283 -22.02 -19.07 -0.69
N ILE A 284 -21.91 -17.75 -0.82
CA ILE A 284 -23.04 -16.84 -0.63
C ILE A 284 -24.16 -17.16 -1.63
N GLY A 285 -23.81 -17.41 -2.88
CA GLY A 285 -24.78 -17.81 -3.92
C GLY A 285 -25.51 -19.11 -3.58
N LEU A 286 -24.75 -20.16 -3.21
CA LEU A 286 -25.32 -21.46 -2.81
C LEU A 286 -26.23 -21.35 -1.58
N LEU A 287 -25.81 -20.61 -0.56
CA LEU A 287 -26.63 -20.38 0.63
C LEU A 287 -27.89 -19.55 0.33
N SER A 288 -27.81 -18.60 -0.58
CA SER A 288 -28.98 -17.83 -1.04
C SER A 288 -29.96 -18.71 -1.83
N ILE A 289 -29.48 -19.64 -2.66
CA ILE A 289 -30.29 -20.64 -3.34
C ILE A 289 -30.94 -21.58 -2.30
N TYR A 290 -30.19 -22.05 -1.32
CA TYR A 290 -30.72 -22.89 -0.26
C TYR A 290 -31.81 -22.16 0.54
N GLU A 291 -31.62 -20.88 0.86
CA GLU A 291 -32.63 -20.04 1.50
C GLU A 291 -33.88 -19.94 0.62
N TRP A 292 -33.74 -19.71 -0.69
CA TRP A 292 -34.83 -19.68 -1.63
C TRP A 292 -35.65 -20.97 -1.64
N VAL A 293 -34.97 -22.10 -1.68
CA VAL A 293 -35.64 -23.41 -1.68
C VAL A 293 -36.43 -23.64 -0.39
N LYS A 294 -35.83 -23.32 0.75
CA LYS A 294 -36.40 -23.57 2.07
C LYS A 294 -37.47 -22.56 2.48
N GLU A 295 -37.19 -21.27 2.28
CA GLU A 295 -37.98 -20.17 2.82
C GLU A 295 -38.80 -19.42 1.76
N LYS A 296 -38.68 -19.81 0.48
CA LYS A 296 -39.28 -19.14 -0.70
C LYS A 296 -38.99 -17.65 -0.75
N SER A 297 -37.85 -17.24 -0.21
CA SER A 297 -37.36 -15.86 -0.19
C SER A 297 -35.84 -15.87 -0.14
N PHE A 298 -35.21 -14.80 -0.66
CA PHE A 298 -33.79 -14.52 -0.50
C PHE A 298 -33.61 -13.02 -0.27
N ASP A 299 -32.37 -12.64 -0.01
CA ASP A 299 -32.04 -11.24 0.30
C ASP A 299 -31.35 -10.59 -0.91
N PHE A 300 -32.08 -9.71 -1.64
CA PHE A 300 -31.54 -8.97 -2.78
C PHE A 300 -30.31 -8.13 -2.40
N THR A 301 -30.31 -7.54 -1.21
CA THR A 301 -29.21 -6.71 -0.75
C THR A 301 -27.92 -7.50 -0.66
N LEU A 302 -27.98 -8.70 -0.04
CA LEU A 302 -26.79 -9.54 0.11
C LEU A 302 -26.23 -9.95 -1.26
N LEU A 303 -27.10 -10.30 -2.21
CA LEU A 303 -26.72 -10.71 -3.56
C LEU A 303 -26.13 -9.56 -4.36
N ILE A 304 -26.83 -8.44 -4.45
CA ILE A 304 -26.41 -7.27 -5.25
C ILE A 304 -25.08 -6.73 -4.74
N VAL A 305 -24.96 -6.55 -3.42
CA VAL A 305 -23.72 -6.05 -2.81
C VAL A 305 -22.57 -7.03 -3.02
N SER A 306 -22.80 -8.35 -2.80
CA SER A 306 -21.75 -9.36 -3.00
C SER A 306 -21.25 -9.42 -4.43
N ILE A 307 -22.14 -9.39 -5.42
CA ILE A 307 -21.76 -9.41 -6.83
C ILE A 307 -20.97 -8.15 -7.20
N ALA A 308 -21.47 -6.97 -6.83
CA ALA A 308 -20.80 -5.70 -7.14
C ALA A 308 -19.40 -5.63 -6.52
N LEU A 309 -19.29 -6.02 -5.25
CA LEU A 309 -18.01 -6.09 -4.56
C LEU A 309 -17.08 -7.12 -5.20
N TYR A 310 -17.56 -8.31 -5.55
CA TYR A 310 -16.76 -9.34 -6.21
C TYR A 310 -16.20 -8.84 -7.54
N VAL A 311 -17.04 -8.31 -8.42
CA VAL A 311 -16.59 -7.76 -9.71
C VAL A 311 -15.54 -6.68 -9.51
N LYS A 312 -15.79 -5.74 -8.60
CA LYS A 312 -14.84 -4.65 -8.33
C LYS A 312 -13.52 -5.14 -7.76
N GLY A 313 -13.52 -6.10 -6.86
CA GLY A 313 -12.32 -6.68 -6.29
C GLY A 313 -11.49 -7.47 -7.29
N MET A 314 -12.16 -8.19 -8.18
CA MET A 314 -11.48 -8.94 -9.25
C MET A 314 -10.88 -8.02 -10.31
N GLU A 315 -11.47 -6.84 -10.55
CA GLU A 315 -10.93 -5.82 -11.45
C GLU A 315 -9.76 -5.03 -10.85
N THR A 316 -9.72 -4.90 -9.51
CA THR A 316 -8.71 -4.07 -8.85
C THR A 316 -8.24 -4.73 -7.56
N GLY A 317 -7.10 -5.42 -7.58
CA GLY A 317 -6.54 -6.13 -6.42
C GLY A 317 -6.40 -5.25 -5.16
N ARG A 318 -6.14 -3.97 -5.34
CA ARG A 318 -6.06 -2.99 -4.25
C ARG A 318 -7.34 -2.90 -3.40
N THR A 319 -8.53 -3.17 -3.97
CA THR A 319 -9.79 -3.09 -3.23
C THR A 319 -10.22 -4.42 -2.60
N SER A 320 -9.49 -5.50 -2.84
CA SER A 320 -9.87 -6.85 -2.43
C SER A 320 -10.05 -7.03 -0.92
N TYR A 321 -9.27 -6.33 -0.10
CA TYR A 321 -9.37 -6.42 1.36
C TYR A 321 -10.71 -5.89 1.91
N PHE A 322 -11.25 -4.82 1.34
CA PHE A 322 -12.59 -4.34 1.71
C PHE A 322 -13.64 -5.42 1.50
N LEU A 323 -13.49 -6.14 0.41
CA LEU A 323 -14.44 -7.14 -0.05
C LEU A 323 -14.41 -8.37 0.83
N LEU A 324 -13.21 -8.81 1.21
CA LEU A 324 -13.07 -9.91 2.14
C LEU A 324 -13.77 -9.61 3.46
N LEU A 325 -13.59 -8.40 4.00
CA LEU A 325 -14.26 -7.98 5.22
C LEU A 325 -15.79 -7.98 5.05
N ALA A 326 -16.32 -7.44 3.95
CA ALA A 326 -17.75 -7.43 3.68
C ALA A 326 -18.33 -8.84 3.51
N PHE A 327 -17.63 -9.73 2.82
CA PHE A 327 -18.07 -11.12 2.65
C PHE A 327 -18.22 -11.86 3.97
N PHE A 328 -17.34 -11.62 4.94
CA PHE A 328 -17.50 -12.21 6.26
C PHE A 328 -18.78 -11.71 6.95
N PHE A 329 -19.07 -10.41 6.92
CA PHE A 329 -20.33 -9.88 7.46
C PHE A 329 -21.56 -10.51 6.79
N ILE A 330 -21.57 -10.53 5.46
CA ILE A 330 -22.67 -11.07 4.66
C ILE A 330 -22.85 -12.56 4.93
N LEU A 331 -21.78 -13.33 4.89
CA LEU A 331 -21.82 -14.78 5.12
C LEU A 331 -22.35 -15.13 6.50
N PHE A 332 -21.87 -14.44 7.54
CA PHE A 332 -22.33 -14.71 8.91
C PHE A 332 -23.78 -14.29 9.14
N TYR A 333 -24.19 -13.15 8.58
CA TYR A 333 -25.59 -12.76 8.62
C TYR A 333 -26.48 -13.83 7.96
N LEU A 334 -26.10 -14.31 6.79
CA LEU A 334 -26.85 -15.34 6.06
C LEU A 334 -26.94 -16.63 6.85
N LEU A 335 -25.81 -17.12 7.36
CA LEU A 335 -25.75 -18.37 8.13
C LEU A 335 -26.54 -18.30 9.44
N PHE A 336 -26.34 -17.25 10.24
CA PHE A 336 -26.83 -17.21 11.60
C PHE A 336 -28.20 -16.56 11.74
N GLN A 337 -28.51 -15.52 10.97
CA GLN A 337 -29.82 -14.82 11.08
C GLN A 337 -30.85 -15.37 10.08
N ARG A 338 -30.45 -15.63 8.86
CA ARG A 338 -31.40 -16.07 7.82
C ARG A 338 -31.63 -17.57 7.87
N LEU A 339 -30.59 -18.36 7.89
CA LEU A 339 -30.68 -19.82 7.89
C LEU A 339 -30.79 -20.44 9.28
N LYS A 340 -30.57 -19.64 10.34
CA LYS A 340 -30.65 -20.03 11.77
C LYS A 340 -29.84 -21.28 12.08
N ILE A 341 -28.65 -21.42 11.46
CA ILE A 341 -27.76 -22.53 11.71
C ILE A 341 -27.18 -22.39 13.11
N THR A 342 -27.64 -23.25 14.02
CA THR A 342 -27.32 -23.14 15.47
C THR A 342 -26.18 -24.01 15.92
N SER A 343 -25.87 -25.09 15.16
CA SER A 343 -24.76 -25.99 15.48
C SER A 343 -23.99 -26.40 14.23
N PHE A 344 -22.67 -26.37 14.36
CA PHE A 344 -21.73 -26.68 13.29
C PHE A 344 -20.98 -27.98 13.58
N ASN A 345 -21.66 -29.12 13.83
CA ASN A 345 -20.97 -30.37 14.22
C ASN A 345 -20.06 -30.96 13.12
N GLY A 346 -20.29 -30.63 11.86
CA GLY A 346 -19.37 -31.00 10.76
C GLY A 346 -18.64 -29.82 10.13
N SER A 347 -19.24 -28.62 10.14
CA SER A 347 -18.71 -27.40 9.55
C SER A 347 -17.71 -26.68 10.47
N ALA A 348 -17.75 -26.89 11.79
CA ALA A 348 -16.70 -26.45 12.70
C ALA A 348 -15.34 -27.02 12.30
N THR A 349 -15.31 -28.26 11.81
CA THR A 349 -14.08 -28.90 11.32
C THR A 349 -13.58 -28.22 10.04
N ILE A 350 -14.46 -27.93 9.07
CA ILE A 350 -14.09 -27.24 7.82
C ILE A 350 -13.65 -25.82 8.11
N PHE A 351 -14.38 -25.11 8.97
CA PHE A 351 -14.04 -23.75 9.35
C PHE A 351 -12.72 -23.67 10.13
N SER A 352 -12.51 -24.63 11.04
CA SER A 352 -11.24 -24.76 11.78
C SER A 352 -10.09 -25.12 10.86
N LEU A 353 -10.31 -25.96 9.84
CA LEU A 353 -9.30 -26.28 8.83
C LEU A 353 -8.97 -25.08 7.94
N VAL A 354 -9.95 -24.28 7.53
CA VAL A 354 -9.72 -23.05 6.79
C VAL A 354 -8.96 -22.03 7.64
N ALA A 355 -9.39 -21.80 8.89
CA ALA A 355 -8.70 -20.92 9.82
C ALA A 355 -7.28 -21.41 10.14
N LEU A 356 -7.11 -22.72 10.29
CA LEU A 356 -5.80 -23.35 10.52
C LEU A 356 -4.90 -23.25 9.29
N SER A 357 -5.45 -23.41 8.07
CA SER A 357 -4.70 -23.22 6.82
C SER A 357 -4.22 -21.79 6.65
N PHE A 358 -5.09 -20.81 6.92
CA PHE A 358 -4.70 -19.39 6.96
C PHE A 358 -3.66 -19.10 8.05
N PHE A 359 -3.80 -19.73 9.22
CA PHE A 359 -2.82 -19.64 10.29
C PHE A 359 -1.45 -20.15 9.84
N PHE A 360 -1.37 -21.35 9.27
CA PHE A 360 -0.12 -21.91 8.76
C PHE A 360 0.48 -21.07 7.65
N MET A 361 -0.34 -20.54 6.74
CA MET A 361 0.13 -19.62 5.69
C MET A 361 0.72 -18.34 6.27
N SER A 362 0.05 -17.75 7.25
CA SER A 362 0.54 -16.55 7.93
C SER A 362 1.81 -16.81 8.73
N VAL A 363 1.88 -17.92 9.47
CA VAL A 363 3.08 -18.32 10.20
C VAL A 363 4.23 -18.60 9.23
N SER A 364 3.98 -19.31 8.13
CA SER A 364 5.01 -19.55 7.11
C SER A 364 5.53 -18.26 6.50
N TYR A 365 4.63 -17.32 6.21
CA TYR A 365 5.01 -15.99 5.71
C TYR A 365 5.83 -15.21 6.72
N ILE A 366 5.38 -15.16 7.98
CA ILE A 366 6.09 -14.50 9.09
C ILE A 366 7.47 -15.10 9.27
N THR A 367 7.56 -16.45 9.26
CA THR A 367 8.84 -17.15 9.45
C THR A 367 9.82 -16.87 8.33
N VAL A 368 9.37 -16.91 7.07
CA VAL A 368 10.20 -16.58 5.91
C VAL A 368 10.68 -15.14 5.98
N ARG A 369 9.81 -14.22 6.38
CA ARG A 369 10.14 -12.80 6.48
C ARG A 369 11.03 -12.47 7.66
N TYR A 370 10.77 -13.10 8.82
CA TYR A 370 11.60 -12.98 10.02
C TYR A 370 13.04 -13.47 9.80
N GLN A 371 13.22 -14.55 9.06
CA GLN A 371 14.56 -15.05 8.69
C GLN A 371 15.31 -14.10 7.76
N ALA A 372 14.59 -13.26 7.00
CA ALA A 372 15.22 -12.33 6.08
C ALA A 372 15.78 -11.05 6.74
N ASP A 373 15.08 -10.47 7.72
CA ASP A 373 15.36 -9.08 8.14
C ASP A 373 15.50 -8.83 9.65
N ASN A 374 15.19 -9.74 10.57
CA ASN A 374 15.34 -9.59 12.04
C ASN A 374 14.75 -8.30 12.65
N SER A 375 13.80 -7.62 12.03
CA SER A 375 13.28 -6.34 12.49
C SER A 375 11.94 -6.45 13.18
N TRP A 376 11.79 -5.78 14.32
CA TRP A 376 10.59 -5.73 15.13
C TRP A 376 10.06 -4.29 15.26
N PHE A 377 8.73 -4.13 15.34
CA PHE A 377 8.08 -2.85 15.64
C PHE A 377 8.43 -1.70 14.68
N GLY A 378 8.64 -1.98 13.41
CA GLY A 378 8.92 -0.95 12.41
C GLY A 378 10.33 -0.36 12.51
N GLN A 379 11.28 -1.07 13.10
CA GLN A 379 12.67 -0.60 13.23
C GLN A 379 13.39 -0.43 11.88
N GLU A 380 12.95 -1.13 10.84
CA GLU A 380 13.51 -1.04 9.48
C GLU A 380 12.57 -0.36 8.46
N LEU A 381 11.75 0.59 8.90
CA LEU A 381 10.95 1.41 7.99
C LEU A 381 11.78 2.02 6.86
N ASP A 382 13.03 2.31 7.16
CA ASP A 382 13.98 2.98 6.27
C ASP A 382 14.80 2.00 5.41
N SER A 383 14.50 0.71 5.41
CA SER A 383 15.36 -0.32 4.78
C SER A 383 15.56 -0.14 3.28
N PHE A 384 14.56 0.41 2.59
CA PHE A 384 14.55 0.59 1.13
C PHE A 384 14.86 2.02 0.67
N VAL A 385 14.81 3.00 1.56
CA VAL A 385 14.90 4.41 1.21
C VAL A 385 16.30 4.99 1.40
N PRO A 386 16.68 6.08 0.71
CA PRO A 386 18.03 6.64 0.72
C PRO A 386 18.30 7.52 1.94
N VAL A 387 18.37 6.91 3.14
CA VAL A 387 18.53 7.64 4.41
C VAL A 387 19.82 8.44 4.46
N LYS A 388 20.94 7.75 4.23
CA LYS A 388 22.28 8.34 4.33
C LYS A 388 22.54 9.33 3.20
N GLU A 389 22.01 9.05 2.03
CA GLU A 389 22.09 9.94 0.87
C GLU A 389 21.34 11.26 1.13
N ALA A 390 20.15 11.19 1.73
CA ALA A 390 19.40 12.39 2.11
C ALA A 390 20.11 13.18 3.22
N GLU A 391 20.67 12.49 4.24
CA GLU A 391 21.50 13.13 5.29
C GLU A 391 22.72 13.81 4.69
N PHE A 392 23.39 13.17 3.73
CA PHE A 392 24.54 13.71 3.03
C PHE A 392 24.19 15.01 2.32
N LEU A 393 23.10 15.05 1.54
CA LEU A 393 22.65 16.26 0.85
C LEU A 393 22.32 17.40 1.82
N LYS A 394 21.64 17.12 2.92
CA LYS A 394 21.35 18.12 3.96
C LYS A 394 22.61 18.72 4.57
N LYS A 395 23.62 17.88 4.81
CA LYS A 395 24.89 18.30 5.39
C LYS A 395 25.69 19.20 4.42
N HIS A 396 25.74 18.83 3.15
CA HIS A 396 26.61 19.52 2.17
C HIS A 396 25.91 20.66 1.42
N LYS A 397 24.57 20.80 1.54
CA LYS A 397 23.78 21.93 0.99
C LYS A 397 24.09 22.25 -0.48
N LEU A 398 24.19 21.23 -1.31
CA LEU A 398 24.45 21.41 -2.74
C LEU A 398 23.25 22.08 -3.41
N GLU A 399 23.48 23.09 -4.21
CA GLU A 399 22.41 23.81 -4.89
C GLU A 399 21.98 23.15 -6.20
N GLY A 400 20.68 23.11 -6.43
CA GLY A 400 20.09 22.73 -7.73
C GLY A 400 18.92 21.77 -7.63
N PRO A 401 18.15 21.70 -8.73
CA PRO A 401 17.07 20.74 -8.82
C PRO A 401 17.59 19.31 -8.80
N ILE A 402 16.83 18.42 -8.11
CA ILE A 402 17.13 17.00 -7.99
C ILE A 402 16.33 16.22 -9.04
N PHE A 403 16.97 15.33 -9.79
CA PHE A 403 16.33 14.22 -10.48
C PHE A 403 16.40 12.98 -9.58
N ASN A 404 15.30 12.29 -9.40
CA ASN A 404 15.22 11.13 -8.53
C ASN A 404 14.31 10.04 -9.08
N ASP A 405 14.56 8.81 -8.66
CA ASP A 405 13.66 7.70 -8.92
C ASP A 405 12.30 7.88 -8.23
N TYR A 406 11.25 7.43 -8.92
CA TYR A 406 9.86 7.54 -8.49
C TYR A 406 9.63 6.97 -7.08
N LEU A 407 10.09 5.74 -6.83
CA LEU A 407 9.81 5.02 -5.58
C LEU A 407 10.44 5.67 -4.34
N ILE A 408 11.58 6.33 -4.49
CA ILE A 408 12.26 6.99 -3.36
C ILE A 408 11.87 8.46 -3.20
N GLY A 409 11.13 9.02 -4.17
CA GLY A 409 10.73 10.43 -4.16
C GLY A 409 9.94 10.82 -2.91
N GLY A 410 9.04 9.94 -2.45
CA GLY A 410 8.27 10.17 -1.22
C GLY A 410 9.15 10.35 0.03
N TYR A 411 10.21 9.55 0.16
CA TYR A 411 11.16 9.70 1.26
C TYR A 411 12.02 10.96 1.13
N LEU A 412 12.48 11.26 -0.08
CA LEU A 412 13.30 12.44 -0.33
C LEU A 412 12.52 13.73 -0.01
N LEU A 413 11.27 13.84 -0.43
CA LEU A 413 10.46 15.03 -0.08
C LEU A 413 10.20 15.13 1.43
N TRP A 414 9.99 13.99 2.12
CA TRP A 414 9.84 13.98 3.58
C TRP A 414 11.07 14.51 4.31
N LYS A 415 12.27 14.12 3.86
CA LYS A 415 13.53 14.47 4.53
C LYS A 415 14.12 15.79 4.06
N LEU A 416 13.95 16.16 2.79
CA LEU A 416 14.68 17.25 2.17
C LEU A 416 13.85 18.54 2.01
N TYR A 417 12.51 18.47 2.03
CA TYR A 417 11.68 19.67 1.96
C TYR A 417 11.81 20.51 3.25
N PRO A 418 11.92 21.87 3.18
CA PRO A 418 11.78 22.74 2.01
C PRO A 418 13.08 22.98 1.22
N ASP A 419 14.26 22.53 1.70
CA ASP A 419 15.56 22.85 1.10
C ASP A 419 15.66 22.36 -0.36
N TYR A 420 15.06 21.17 -0.62
CA TYR A 420 14.98 20.60 -1.97
C TYR A 420 13.56 20.18 -2.31
N ARG A 421 13.24 20.28 -3.61
CA ARG A 421 12.03 19.72 -4.20
C ARG A 421 12.41 18.57 -5.10
N VAL A 422 11.59 17.51 -5.13
CA VAL A 422 11.83 16.32 -5.94
C VAL A 422 11.40 16.51 -7.39
N PHE A 423 11.93 15.66 -8.29
CA PHE A 423 11.48 15.60 -9.67
C PHE A 423 10.11 14.92 -9.75
N ILE A 424 9.98 13.77 -9.11
CA ILE A 424 8.78 12.93 -9.12
C ILE A 424 8.70 12.11 -7.82
N ASP A 425 7.48 11.68 -7.45
CA ASP A 425 7.24 10.84 -6.27
C ASP A 425 5.98 9.97 -6.43
N PRO A 426 5.72 9.01 -5.53
CA PRO A 426 4.62 8.05 -5.65
C PRO A 426 3.20 8.61 -5.64
N ARG A 427 2.99 9.91 -5.42
CA ARG A 427 1.64 10.50 -5.50
C ARG A 427 1.02 10.38 -6.88
N TYR A 428 1.83 10.33 -7.93
CA TYR A 428 1.44 10.25 -9.34
C TYR A 428 0.52 11.38 -9.82
N GLY A 429 -0.65 11.53 -9.20
CA GLY A 429 -1.69 12.46 -9.62
C GLY A 429 -1.30 13.95 -9.74
N PRO A 430 -0.44 14.51 -8.85
CA PRO A 430 -0.05 15.93 -8.95
C PRO A 430 0.83 16.26 -10.15
N PHE A 431 1.39 15.28 -10.85
CA PHE A 431 2.28 15.51 -11.98
C PHE A 431 1.52 15.56 -13.31
N GLN A 432 1.95 16.44 -14.23
CA GLN A 432 1.44 16.41 -15.59
C GLN A 432 1.79 15.07 -16.25
N LYS A 433 0.91 14.56 -17.10
CA LYS A 433 1.07 13.26 -17.78
C LYS A 433 2.38 13.16 -18.55
N GLU A 434 2.83 14.27 -19.14
CA GLU A 434 4.06 14.37 -19.91
C GLU A 434 5.29 14.12 -19.02
N VAL A 435 5.31 14.64 -17.80
CA VAL A 435 6.44 14.45 -16.85
C VAL A 435 6.62 12.95 -16.57
N TYR A 436 5.51 12.25 -16.31
CA TYR A 436 5.58 10.83 -16.02
C TYR A 436 5.97 9.98 -17.25
N LYS A 437 5.43 10.30 -18.42
CA LYS A 437 5.81 9.64 -19.69
C LYS A 437 7.29 9.83 -19.99
N ASP A 438 7.78 11.06 -19.86
CA ASP A 438 9.19 11.38 -20.08
C ASP A 438 10.09 10.64 -19.08
N TYR A 439 9.68 10.59 -17.81
CA TYR A 439 10.37 9.83 -16.78
C TYR A 439 10.49 8.34 -17.16
N LEU A 440 9.39 7.70 -17.54
CA LEU A 440 9.40 6.30 -17.94
C LEU A 440 10.24 6.07 -19.20
N ALA A 441 10.07 6.91 -20.23
CA ALA A 441 10.84 6.82 -21.47
C ALA A 441 12.34 6.98 -21.22
N PHE A 442 12.74 7.75 -20.21
CA PHE A 442 14.12 7.97 -19.82
C PHE A 442 14.68 6.85 -18.93
N THR A 443 13.90 6.32 -17.99
CA THR A 443 14.41 5.38 -16.97
C THR A 443 14.28 3.91 -17.35
N MET A 444 13.39 3.55 -18.29
CA MET A 444 13.12 2.14 -18.65
C MET A 444 13.99 1.59 -19.78
N LYS A 445 14.90 2.38 -20.31
CA LYS A 445 15.85 1.96 -21.36
C LYS A 445 17.28 2.34 -20.98
N SER A 446 18.28 1.73 -21.63
CA SER A 446 19.64 2.26 -21.59
C SER A 446 19.68 3.61 -22.31
N VAL A 447 20.26 4.61 -21.68
CA VAL A 447 20.33 5.98 -22.21
C VAL A 447 21.75 6.33 -22.64
N THR A 448 21.85 7.07 -23.74
CA THR A 448 23.11 7.62 -24.21
C THR A 448 23.40 8.97 -23.55
N HIS A 449 24.62 9.44 -23.70
CA HIS A 449 24.99 10.79 -23.25
C HIS A 449 24.07 11.87 -23.88
N GLU A 450 23.75 11.75 -25.17
CA GLU A 450 22.86 12.68 -25.87
C GLU A 450 21.42 12.61 -25.34
N ASP A 451 20.94 11.42 -24.92
CA ASP A 451 19.62 11.29 -24.27
C ASP A 451 19.60 12.01 -22.93
N ILE A 452 20.65 11.89 -22.11
CA ILE A 452 20.79 12.61 -20.83
C ILE A 452 20.80 14.11 -21.07
N LYS A 453 21.57 14.58 -22.04
CA LYS A 453 21.68 16.00 -22.40
C LYS A 453 20.34 16.56 -22.87
N ARG A 454 19.63 15.85 -23.75
CA ARG A 454 18.30 16.23 -24.25
C ARG A 454 17.27 16.26 -23.11
N PHE A 455 17.27 15.27 -22.24
CA PHE A 455 16.38 15.23 -21.08
C PHE A 455 16.65 16.40 -20.13
N ARG A 456 17.92 16.76 -19.90
CA ARG A 456 18.29 17.92 -19.10
C ARG A 456 17.96 19.26 -19.73
N GLN A 457 17.90 19.36 -21.05
CA GLN A 457 17.42 20.60 -21.72
C GLN A 457 15.95 20.87 -21.36
N LYS A 458 15.14 19.82 -21.25
CA LYS A 458 13.74 19.94 -20.84
C LYS A 458 13.58 20.06 -19.32
N TYR A 459 14.38 19.35 -18.55
CA TYR A 459 14.35 19.28 -17.10
C TYR A 459 15.75 19.57 -16.52
N PRO A 460 16.08 20.84 -16.18
CA PRO A 460 17.46 21.25 -15.90
C PRO A 460 17.93 20.88 -14.49
N PHE A 461 18.05 19.59 -14.18
CA PHE A 461 18.60 19.10 -12.92
C PHE A 461 20.14 19.08 -12.91
N ARG A 462 20.71 19.21 -11.69
CA ARG A 462 22.15 19.19 -11.43
C ARG A 462 22.59 18.01 -10.56
N ILE A 463 21.67 17.41 -9.83
CA ILE A 463 21.87 16.30 -8.92
C ILE A 463 20.95 15.17 -9.35
N ALA A 464 21.46 13.95 -9.46
CA ALA A 464 20.65 12.76 -9.69
C ALA A 464 20.79 11.81 -8.48
N ILE A 465 19.65 11.38 -7.91
CA ILE A 465 19.59 10.42 -6.82
C ILE A 465 18.87 9.19 -7.35
N LEU A 466 19.63 8.14 -7.60
CA LEU A 466 19.14 6.94 -8.28
C LEU A 466 19.24 5.75 -7.34
N HIS A 467 18.12 5.05 -7.19
CA HIS A 467 18.07 3.80 -6.42
C HIS A 467 18.77 2.68 -7.20
N TYR A 468 19.33 1.72 -6.48
CA TYR A 468 20.05 0.61 -7.11
C TYR A 468 19.20 -0.30 -7.99
N ASN A 469 17.87 -0.24 -7.90
CA ASN A 469 16.99 -0.88 -8.89
C ASN A 469 17.22 -0.35 -10.32
N ASN A 470 17.72 0.89 -10.46
CA ASN A 470 18.08 1.53 -11.71
C ASN A 470 19.60 1.57 -11.93
N MET A 471 20.29 0.48 -11.60
CA MET A 471 21.75 0.37 -11.72
C MET A 471 22.27 0.73 -13.10
N ASN A 472 21.57 0.31 -14.16
CA ASN A 472 21.96 0.64 -15.54
C ASN A 472 21.99 2.15 -15.78
N LEU A 473 20.98 2.87 -15.29
CA LEU A 473 20.91 4.33 -15.41
C LEU A 473 22.07 5.00 -14.65
N ILE A 474 22.41 4.50 -13.44
CA ILE A 474 23.60 4.99 -12.71
C ILE A 474 24.85 4.88 -13.59
N PHE A 475 25.05 3.75 -14.25
CA PHE A 475 26.22 3.57 -15.12
C PHE A 475 26.16 4.37 -16.41
N ASP A 476 24.96 4.55 -16.97
CA ASP A 476 24.81 5.39 -18.18
C ASP A 476 25.23 6.85 -17.89
N PHE A 477 24.91 7.38 -16.71
CA PHE A 477 25.42 8.67 -16.26
C PHE A 477 26.94 8.69 -16.09
N LEU A 478 27.53 7.62 -15.58
CA LEU A 478 28.96 7.54 -15.28
C LEU A 478 29.85 7.26 -16.50
N LYS A 479 29.25 6.94 -17.68
CA LYS A 479 30.00 6.76 -18.93
C LYS A 479 30.74 8.03 -19.35
N ASP A 480 30.21 9.20 -19.04
CA ASP A 480 30.86 10.48 -19.29
C ASP A 480 31.29 11.16 -17.97
N SER A 481 32.50 10.82 -17.51
CA SER A 481 33.07 11.35 -16.28
C SER A 481 33.36 12.86 -16.32
N ASN A 482 33.38 13.48 -17.52
CA ASN A 482 33.56 14.92 -17.68
C ASN A 482 32.25 15.69 -17.40
N GLU A 483 31.09 15.07 -17.62
CA GLU A 483 29.79 15.66 -17.38
C GLU A 483 29.21 15.26 -16.03
N TRP A 484 29.40 14.00 -15.61
CA TRP A 484 28.79 13.47 -14.39
C TRP A 484 29.81 12.71 -13.55
N ARG A 485 29.74 12.90 -12.23
CA ARG A 485 30.55 12.16 -11.27
C ARG A 485 29.71 11.60 -10.12
N LEU A 486 30.10 10.43 -9.65
CA LEU A 486 29.55 9.85 -8.43
C LEU A 486 30.06 10.67 -7.24
N LEU A 487 29.13 11.21 -6.44
CA LEU A 487 29.43 12.01 -5.27
C LEU A 487 29.37 11.17 -3.99
N TYR A 488 28.34 10.36 -3.85
CA TYR A 488 28.10 9.59 -2.66
C TYR A 488 27.23 8.38 -2.97
N PHE A 489 27.41 7.28 -2.26
CA PHE A 489 26.51 6.13 -2.26
C PHE A 489 26.65 5.34 -0.98
N GLU A 490 25.58 4.70 -0.56
CA GLU A 490 25.55 3.88 0.64
C GLU A 490 24.71 2.61 0.41
N LYS A 491 23.63 2.47 1.16
CA LYS A 491 22.82 1.25 1.24
C LYS A 491 21.88 1.09 0.04
N ASN A 492 21.21 2.15 -0.36
CA ASN A 492 20.05 2.03 -1.25
C ASN A 492 20.13 2.85 -2.54
N ALA A 493 20.94 3.89 -2.59
CA ALA A 493 21.01 4.79 -3.74
C ALA A 493 22.41 5.35 -3.98
N ALA A 494 22.57 5.98 -5.13
CA ALA A 494 23.75 6.73 -5.50
C ALA A 494 23.38 8.18 -5.79
N ILE A 495 24.21 9.12 -5.34
CA ILE A 495 24.14 10.55 -5.67
C ILE A 495 25.18 10.85 -6.73
N LEU A 496 24.71 11.34 -7.88
CA LEU A 496 25.55 11.81 -8.97
C LEU A 496 25.35 13.31 -9.14
N ILE A 497 26.41 14.01 -9.48
CA ILE A 497 26.39 15.44 -9.75
C ILE A 497 26.93 15.79 -11.12
N HIS A 498 26.31 16.81 -11.70
CA HIS A 498 26.73 17.38 -12.96
C HIS A 498 27.96 18.27 -12.77
N LYS A 499 28.79 18.41 -13.84
CA LYS A 499 30.03 19.22 -13.85
C LYS A 499 29.86 20.66 -13.35
N SER A 500 28.67 21.26 -13.49
CA SER A 500 28.40 22.61 -12.97
C SER A 500 28.49 22.74 -11.44
N LEU A 501 28.58 21.63 -10.72
CA LEU A 501 28.75 21.58 -9.27
C LEU A 501 30.13 21.06 -8.85
N PHE A 502 31.03 20.71 -9.78
CA PHE A 502 32.34 20.13 -9.43
C PHE A 502 33.21 21.06 -8.59
N SER A 503 33.13 22.37 -8.82
CA SER A 503 33.87 23.38 -8.03
C SER A 503 33.30 23.61 -6.63
N CYS A 504 32.05 23.21 -6.39
CA CYS A 504 31.40 23.34 -5.09
C CYS A 504 31.70 22.18 -4.13
N VAL A 505 32.48 21.19 -4.57
CA VAL A 505 32.68 19.93 -3.86
C VAL A 505 34.11 19.78 -3.41
N GLN A 506 34.30 19.50 -2.12
CA GLN A 506 35.61 19.15 -1.54
C GLN A 506 35.91 17.66 -1.78
N TRP A 507 36.49 17.35 -2.95
CA TRP A 507 36.71 15.96 -3.41
C TRP A 507 37.55 15.10 -2.46
N ASN A 508 38.47 15.69 -1.70
CA ASN A 508 39.29 14.93 -0.74
C ASN A 508 38.45 14.30 0.38
N GLU A 509 37.42 14.99 0.88
CA GLU A 509 36.50 14.43 1.86
C GLU A 509 35.61 13.32 1.27
N ILE A 510 35.26 13.45 0.00
CA ILE A 510 34.40 12.48 -0.69
C ILE A 510 35.13 11.20 -1.02
N ASN A 511 36.40 11.25 -1.40
CA ASN A 511 37.22 10.05 -1.63
C ASN A 511 37.29 9.15 -0.39
N ILE A 512 37.26 9.70 0.81
CA ILE A 512 37.18 8.95 2.06
C ILE A 512 35.81 8.26 2.18
N ASN A 513 34.73 8.97 1.83
CA ASN A 513 33.37 8.43 1.87
C ASN A 513 33.12 7.34 0.83
N LEU A 514 33.88 7.30 -0.25
CA LEU A 514 33.83 6.24 -1.26
C LEU A 514 34.72 5.03 -0.94
N SER A 515 35.43 5.02 0.21
CA SER A 515 36.28 3.89 0.60
C SER A 515 35.49 2.60 0.81
N PRO A 516 35.91 1.47 0.21
CA PRO A 516 35.23 0.19 0.40
C PRO A 516 35.33 -0.34 1.84
N LEU A 517 36.26 0.17 2.65
CA LEU A 517 36.47 -0.24 4.05
C LEU A 517 35.23 -0.02 4.92
N ARG A 518 34.38 0.95 4.60
CA ARG A 518 33.15 1.24 5.35
C ARG A 518 32.15 0.08 5.31
N PHE A 519 32.22 -0.79 4.32
CA PHE A 519 31.34 -1.96 4.19
C PHE A 519 31.87 -3.21 4.90
N ARG A 520 33.02 -3.13 5.58
CA ARG A 520 33.69 -4.26 6.23
C ARG A 520 32.81 -5.06 7.20
N LYS A 521 31.85 -4.42 7.86
CA LYS A 521 30.95 -5.04 8.84
C LYS A 521 29.55 -5.36 8.28
N VAL A 522 29.29 -5.04 7.04
CA VAL A 522 27.98 -5.29 6.41
C VAL A 522 27.81 -6.79 6.18
N LYS A 523 26.66 -7.33 6.60
CA LYS A 523 26.30 -8.75 6.46
C LYS A 523 25.16 -8.97 5.47
N ASN A 524 24.37 -7.93 5.17
CA ASN A 524 23.23 -8.03 4.27
C ASN A 524 23.70 -8.29 2.83
N PRO A 525 23.28 -9.42 2.19
CA PRO A 525 23.71 -9.80 0.85
C PRO A 525 23.34 -8.77 -0.20
N ASP A 526 22.12 -8.21 -0.16
CA ASP A 526 21.63 -7.28 -1.17
C ASP A 526 22.47 -6.00 -1.18
N ILE A 527 22.82 -5.49 0.00
CA ILE A 527 23.70 -4.32 0.12
C ILE A 527 25.07 -4.64 -0.47
N LEU A 528 25.65 -5.78 -0.13
CA LEU A 528 26.97 -6.16 -0.62
C LEU A 528 27.01 -6.32 -2.13
N VAL A 529 25.94 -6.87 -2.73
CA VAL A 529 25.78 -6.99 -4.19
C VAL A 529 25.68 -5.62 -4.84
N ASN A 530 24.85 -4.75 -4.33
CA ASN A 530 24.66 -3.40 -4.88
C ASN A 530 25.96 -2.60 -4.85
N VAL A 531 26.63 -2.63 -3.71
CA VAL A 531 27.92 -1.97 -3.52
C VAL A 531 29.00 -2.58 -4.39
N PHE A 532 29.04 -3.91 -4.50
CA PHE A 532 29.96 -4.63 -5.38
C PHE A 532 29.78 -4.19 -6.83
N ASN A 533 28.55 -4.15 -7.32
CA ASN A 533 28.24 -3.75 -8.71
C ASN A 533 28.76 -2.35 -9.05
N ILE A 534 28.74 -1.42 -8.09
CA ILE A 534 29.33 -0.09 -8.26
C ILE A 534 30.86 -0.17 -8.27
N TYR A 535 31.46 -0.77 -7.25
CA TYR A 535 32.92 -0.78 -7.11
C TYR A 535 33.61 -1.56 -8.21
N VAL A 536 33.11 -2.72 -8.60
CA VAL A 536 33.75 -3.55 -9.65
C VAL A 536 33.93 -2.81 -10.99
N ARG A 537 33.08 -1.84 -11.26
CA ARG A 537 33.13 -1.02 -12.48
C ARG A 537 33.93 0.27 -12.31
N LEU A 538 33.91 0.88 -11.12
CA LEU A 538 34.66 2.10 -10.85
C LEU A 538 36.12 1.82 -10.48
N ASN A 539 36.34 0.80 -9.67
CA ASN A 539 37.67 0.39 -9.17
C ASN A 539 37.67 -1.13 -8.94
N PRO A 540 38.24 -1.93 -9.86
CA PRO A 540 38.23 -3.39 -9.77
C PRO A 540 38.86 -3.93 -8.47
N GLN A 541 39.90 -3.27 -7.93
CA GLN A 541 40.51 -3.69 -6.67
C GLN A 541 39.54 -3.50 -5.50
N ALA A 542 38.80 -2.39 -5.48
CA ALA A 542 37.74 -2.19 -4.49
C ALA A 542 36.61 -3.20 -4.67
N GLY A 543 36.24 -3.51 -5.92
CA GLY A 543 35.28 -4.58 -6.24
C GLY A 543 35.73 -5.94 -5.70
N ARG A 544 37.01 -6.29 -5.88
CA ARG A 544 37.60 -7.51 -5.32
C ARG A 544 37.51 -7.54 -3.80
N TYR A 545 37.82 -6.43 -3.15
CA TYR A 545 37.71 -6.30 -1.70
C TYR A 545 36.27 -6.52 -1.21
N ILE A 546 35.25 -5.96 -1.89
CA ILE A 546 33.85 -6.20 -1.53
C ILE A 546 33.44 -7.65 -1.76
N TYR A 547 33.94 -8.31 -2.80
CA TYR A 547 33.73 -9.75 -3.01
C TYR A 547 34.30 -10.57 -1.83
N ASP A 548 35.52 -10.26 -1.39
CA ASP A 548 36.15 -10.96 -0.25
C ASP A 548 35.40 -10.74 1.06
N ILE A 549 34.89 -9.52 1.29
CA ILE A 549 33.97 -9.23 2.40
C ILE A 549 32.69 -10.06 2.28
N SER A 550 32.08 -10.10 1.10
CA SER A 550 30.84 -10.85 0.86
C SER A 550 31.01 -12.33 1.16
N LYS A 551 32.12 -12.91 0.73
CA LYS A 551 32.47 -14.29 1.01
C LYS A 551 32.55 -14.58 2.51
N LYS A 552 33.09 -13.64 3.30
CA LYS A 552 33.27 -13.77 4.75
C LYS A 552 31.97 -13.48 5.53
N ASN A 553 31.22 -12.45 5.15
CA ASN A 553 30.16 -11.87 5.97
C ASN A 553 28.77 -12.43 5.67
N ILE A 554 28.53 -12.93 4.45
CA ILE A 554 27.26 -13.55 4.11
C ILE A 554 27.14 -14.90 4.83
N SER A 555 26.04 -15.09 5.55
CA SER A 555 25.79 -16.33 6.30
C SER A 555 25.76 -17.55 5.38
N ASP A 556 26.28 -18.68 5.84
CA ASP A 556 26.24 -19.96 5.13
C ASP A 556 24.80 -20.47 4.97
N CYS A 557 23.90 -20.04 5.84
CA CYS A 557 22.47 -20.35 5.76
C CYS A 557 21.73 -19.54 4.69
N TYR A 558 22.38 -18.57 4.04
CA TYR A 558 21.74 -17.77 2.99
C TYR A 558 21.52 -18.60 1.73
N LYS A 559 20.25 -18.83 1.38
CA LYS A 559 19.87 -19.58 0.19
C LYS A 559 20.32 -18.84 -1.07
N GLY A 560 21.22 -19.45 -1.83
CA GLY A 560 21.80 -18.85 -3.04
C GLY A 560 23.18 -18.22 -2.85
N LYS A 561 23.80 -18.27 -1.64
CA LYS A 561 25.15 -17.74 -1.38
C LYS A 561 26.17 -18.20 -2.41
N ALA A 562 26.20 -19.50 -2.72
CA ALA A 562 27.17 -20.08 -3.64
C ALA A 562 27.03 -19.51 -5.07
N GLU A 563 25.80 -19.37 -5.56
CA GLU A 563 25.50 -18.81 -6.89
C GLU A 563 25.86 -17.32 -6.94
N LEU A 564 25.47 -16.57 -5.91
CA LEU A 564 25.79 -15.15 -5.77
C LEU A 564 27.31 -14.91 -5.83
N LEU A 565 28.08 -15.63 -4.99
CA LEU A 565 29.52 -15.49 -4.93
C LEU A 565 30.21 -15.92 -6.26
N ARG A 566 29.67 -16.95 -6.92
CA ARG A 566 30.17 -17.36 -8.25
C ARG A 566 29.96 -16.25 -9.29
N THR A 567 28.79 -15.61 -9.28
CA THR A 567 28.50 -14.50 -10.19
C THR A 567 29.42 -13.31 -9.94
N MET A 568 29.63 -12.94 -8.68
CA MET A 568 30.55 -11.86 -8.31
C MET A 568 32.01 -12.18 -8.72
N ASP A 569 32.49 -13.40 -8.48
CA ASP A 569 33.85 -13.83 -8.85
C ASP A 569 34.04 -13.79 -10.38
N MET A 570 33.06 -14.26 -11.13
CA MET A 570 33.09 -14.21 -12.59
C MET A 570 33.20 -12.78 -13.12
N GLN A 571 32.44 -11.84 -12.55
CA GLN A 571 32.51 -10.43 -12.93
C GLN A 571 33.88 -9.81 -12.63
N VAL A 572 34.45 -10.10 -11.46
CA VAL A 572 35.80 -9.64 -11.10
C VAL A 572 36.83 -10.13 -12.12
N ARG A 573 36.81 -11.42 -12.44
CA ARG A 573 37.76 -12.02 -13.42
C ARG A 573 37.64 -11.42 -14.81
N ILE A 574 36.41 -11.20 -15.30
CA ILE A 574 36.17 -10.57 -16.60
C ILE A 574 36.81 -9.18 -16.65
N ILE A 575 36.60 -8.36 -15.62
CA ILE A 575 37.12 -7.00 -15.60
C ILE A 575 38.64 -6.99 -15.41
N GLU A 576 39.20 -7.84 -14.53
CA GLU A 576 40.64 -7.98 -14.36
C GLU A 576 41.34 -8.43 -15.65
N THR A 577 40.69 -9.33 -16.43
CA THR A 577 41.21 -9.78 -17.72
C THR A 577 41.17 -8.66 -18.75
N ALA A 578 40.07 -7.92 -18.83
CA ALA A 578 39.94 -6.79 -19.75
C ALA A 578 40.95 -5.66 -19.46
N LEU A 579 41.33 -5.47 -18.19
CA LEU A 579 42.33 -4.47 -17.78
C LEU A 579 43.78 -4.92 -18.10
N LYS A 580 44.04 -6.22 -18.13
CA LYS A 580 45.37 -6.75 -18.52
C LYS A 580 45.60 -6.71 -20.05
N GLN A 581 44.52 -6.56 -20.82
CA GLN A 581 44.59 -6.46 -22.29
C GLN A 581 44.69 -5.01 -22.79
N LYS A 582 44.49 -4.03 -21.94
CA LYS A 582 44.76 -2.59 -22.17
C LYS A 582 46.15 -2.20 -21.65
#